data_29e6c521d88fa7b63e368383d06c4d33
#
_entry.id   29e6c521d88fa7b63e368383d06c4d33
#
_cell.length_a   1.000
_cell.length_b   1.000
_cell.length_c   1.000
_cell.angle_alpha   90.00
_cell.angle_beta   90.00
_cell.angle_gamma   90.00
#
_symmetry.space_group_name_H-M   'P 1'
#
loop_
_entity.id
_entity.type
_entity.pdbx_description
1 polymer ?
#
loop_
_entity_poly.entity_id
_entity_poly.type
_entity_poly.pdbx_seq_one_letter_code
_entity_poly.pdbx_strand_id
1 'polypeptide(L)'
;MEMLQLKYFVTVARLEHMTKAAEELHIAQPALSKTISRLEENLGAPLFERQGRQIRLNPYGKAFLAKAKAALQLLEEGRREVEDLAGLEHGRIHMASSNMEQLREPLRLFLSKHPKVNFHIIQSSMEDMVQTIEHNEVDFFLTSMPIRHPDIRSLPLLVEEVFLAVPPTHRLAEKNQIHLSEAAGESYVGYKEGHPYQKMNNEFCKQAGFQPKVVCEVEDPGTIADLVRSGFGVALIGECRSGEELKLTKLSIREPQTRRIFQIAWLESRYLSKAAIAFRDFLVEYYAESR
;
A
#
# COMPACT_ATOMS: atom_id res chain seq x y z
N MET A 1 -2.05 32.27 12.62
CA MET A 1 -2.03 30.81 12.42
C MET A 1 -0.59 30.43 12.09
N GLU A 2 0.00 29.49 12.84
CA GLU A 2 1.39 29.06 12.75
C GLU A 2 1.49 27.61 12.27
N MET A 3 2.58 27.26 11.57
CA MET A 3 2.81 25.88 11.07
C MET A 3 2.78 24.83 12.20
N LEU A 4 3.28 25.17 13.39
CA LEU A 4 3.27 24.30 14.55
C LEU A 4 1.84 23.99 15.02
N GLN A 5 0.95 24.97 14.99
CA GLN A 5 -0.46 24.79 15.31
C GLN A 5 -1.14 23.80 14.37
N LEU A 6 -0.81 23.87 13.07
CA LEU A 6 -1.33 22.92 12.07
C LEU A 6 -0.84 21.49 12.33
N LYS A 7 0.45 21.30 12.62
CA LYS A 7 1.03 19.99 12.96
C LYS A 7 0.34 19.40 14.19
N TYR A 8 0.17 20.18 15.25
CA TYR A 8 -0.49 19.73 16.47
C TYR A 8 -1.96 19.38 16.22
N PHE A 9 -2.66 20.21 15.47
CA PHE A 9 -4.04 19.93 15.09
C PHE A 9 -4.19 18.62 14.33
N VAL A 10 -3.35 18.37 13.30
CA VAL A 10 -3.38 17.12 12.51
C VAL A 10 -3.10 15.89 13.39
N THR A 11 -2.14 15.98 14.31
CA THR A 11 -1.82 14.89 15.25
C THR A 11 -3.00 14.60 16.19
N VAL A 12 -3.61 15.65 16.78
CA VAL A 12 -4.80 15.50 17.64
C VAL A 12 -5.98 14.92 16.87
N ALA A 13 -6.19 15.38 15.63
CA ALA A 13 -7.26 14.91 14.76
C ALA A 13 -7.12 13.42 14.40
N ARG A 14 -5.89 12.94 14.22
CA ARG A 14 -5.60 11.52 13.93
C ARG A 14 -5.84 10.60 15.13
N LEU A 15 -5.43 11.06 16.32
CA LEU A 15 -5.48 10.25 17.54
C LEU A 15 -6.81 10.36 18.29
N GLU A 16 -7.58 11.41 18.03
CA GLU A 16 -8.80 11.78 18.74
C GLU A 16 -8.66 11.70 20.28
N HIS A 17 -7.42 11.94 20.75
CA HIS A 17 -7.05 11.82 22.16
C HIS A 17 -5.93 12.80 22.55
N MET A 18 -6.25 13.81 23.33
CA MET A 18 -5.35 14.91 23.66
C MET A 18 -4.05 14.45 24.36
N THR A 19 -4.19 13.53 25.34
CA THR A 19 -3.02 13.04 26.10
C THR A 19 -2.06 12.23 25.21
N LYS A 20 -2.59 11.27 24.43
CA LYS A 20 -1.77 10.48 23.51
C LYS A 20 -1.10 11.35 22.45
N ALA A 21 -1.79 12.38 21.96
CA ALA A 21 -1.21 13.33 21.02
C ALA A 21 -0.08 14.15 21.65
N ALA A 22 -0.22 14.56 22.89
CA ALA A 22 0.83 15.27 23.62
C ALA A 22 2.06 14.39 23.88
N GLU A 23 1.86 13.13 24.23
CA GLU A 23 2.93 12.12 24.37
C GLU A 23 3.67 11.92 23.07
N GLU A 24 2.99 11.73 21.93
CA GLU A 24 3.60 11.58 20.63
C GLU A 24 4.38 12.84 20.18
N LEU A 25 3.84 14.01 20.52
CA LEU A 25 4.48 15.30 20.22
C LEU A 25 5.58 15.68 21.22
N HIS A 26 5.80 14.86 22.26
CA HIS A 26 6.79 15.12 23.32
C HIS A 26 6.58 16.46 24.02
N ILE A 27 5.34 16.84 24.28
CA ILE A 27 4.97 18.08 24.98
C ILE A 27 3.98 17.83 26.12
N ALA A 28 3.84 18.81 27.02
CA ALA A 28 2.84 18.75 28.06
C ALA A 28 1.42 18.91 27.49
N GLN A 29 0.48 18.07 27.91
CA GLN A 29 -0.91 18.13 27.46
C GLN A 29 -1.57 19.51 27.62
N PRO A 30 -1.35 20.29 28.70
CA PRO A 30 -1.88 21.65 28.80
C PRO A 30 -1.35 22.60 27.72
N ALA A 31 -0.08 22.43 27.31
CA ALA A 31 0.51 23.23 26.25
C ALA A 31 -0.12 22.91 24.89
N LEU A 32 -0.34 21.62 24.60
CA LEU A 32 -1.06 21.18 23.40
C LEU A 32 -2.48 21.75 23.40
N SER A 33 -3.24 21.58 24.48
CA SER A 33 -4.61 22.09 24.60
C SER A 33 -4.69 23.60 24.37
N LYS A 34 -3.77 24.37 24.95
CA LYS A 34 -3.69 25.82 24.74
C LYS A 34 -3.38 26.19 23.28
N THR A 35 -2.54 25.41 22.62
CA THR A 35 -2.19 25.64 21.20
C THR A 35 -3.39 25.36 20.29
N ILE A 36 -4.14 24.30 20.54
CA ILE A 36 -5.39 23.99 19.82
C ILE A 36 -6.43 25.09 20.04
N SER A 37 -6.67 25.52 21.29
CA SER A 37 -7.61 26.61 21.58
C SER A 37 -7.25 27.90 20.84
N ARG A 38 -5.96 28.26 20.78
CA ARG A 38 -5.51 29.42 20.00
C ARG A 38 -5.76 29.28 18.51
N LEU A 39 -5.63 28.06 17.97
CA LEU A 39 -5.96 27.80 16.57
C LEU A 39 -7.46 27.99 16.32
N GLU A 40 -8.32 27.46 17.19
CA GLU A 40 -9.77 27.61 17.12
C GLU A 40 -10.19 29.08 17.26
N GLU A 41 -9.58 29.84 18.18
CA GLU A 41 -9.78 31.30 18.32
C GLU A 41 -9.41 32.02 17.01
N ASN A 42 -8.27 31.71 16.42
CA ASN A 42 -7.82 32.33 15.16
C ASN A 42 -8.76 32.02 13.97
N LEU A 43 -9.43 30.87 13.99
CA LEU A 43 -10.39 30.46 12.97
C LEU A 43 -11.82 30.94 13.25
N GLY A 44 -12.07 31.37 14.47
CA GLY A 44 -13.41 31.80 14.91
C GLY A 44 -14.40 30.65 15.08
N ALA A 45 -13.94 29.39 15.10
CA ALA A 45 -14.80 28.22 15.24
C ALA A 45 -14.08 27.08 15.95
N PRO A 46 -14.79 26.29 16.80
CA PRO A 46 -14.23 25.09 17.39
C PRO A 46 -14.02 24.02 16.30
N LEU A 47 -12.92 23.27 16.39
CA LEU A 47 -12.58 22.20 15.47
C LEU A 47 -12.92 20.81 16.05
N PHE A 48 -13.03 20.74 17.37
CA PHE A 48 -13.31 19.50 18.09
C PHE A 48 -14.58 19.63 18.92
N GLU A 49 -15.22 18.49 19.14
CA GLU A 49 -16.31 18.33 20.11
C GLU A 49 -15.93 17.28 21.15
N ARG A 50 -16.47 17.43 22.37
CA ARG A 50 -16.24 16.46 23.45
C ARG A 50 -17.32 15.40 23.43
N GLN A 51 -16.91 14.14 23.36
CA GLN A 51 -17.78 12.98 23.58
C GLN A 51 -17.28 12.22 24.82
N GLY A 52 -17.79 12.60 25.97
CA GLY A 52 -17.33 12.04 27.27
C GLY A 52 -15.85 12.41 27.54
N ARG A 53 -15.00 11.38 27.62
CA ARG A 53 -13.55 11.54 27.82
C ARG A 53 -12.72 11.66 26.53
N GLN A 54 -13.36 11.46 25.38
CA GLN A 54 -12.74 11.56 24.07
C GLN A 54 -13.05 12.90 23.39
N ILE A 55 -12.20 13.29 22.47
CA ILE A 55 -12.42 14.41 21.57
C ILE A 55 -12.56 13.89 20.16
N ARG A 56 -13.49 14.46 19.38
CA ARG A 56 -13.69 14.12 17.98
C ARG A 56 -13.72 15.36 17.12
N LEU A 57 -13.33 15.20 15.85
CA LEU A 57 -13.50 16.27 14.88
C LEU A 57 -14.98 16.55 14.64
N ASN A 58 -15.36 17.81 14.83
CA ASN A 58 -16.66 18.31 14.39
C ASN A 58 -16.65 18.62 12.87
N PRO A 59 -17.76 19.03 12.25
CA PRO A 59 -17.80 19.37 10.82
C PRO A 59 -16.77 20.43 10.39
N TYR A 60 -16.52 21.45 11.23
CA TYR A 60 -15.49 22.47 10.96
C TYR A 60 -14.08 21.86 10.99
N GLY A 61 -13.80 21.02 11.97
CA GLY A 61 -12.54 20.29 12.07
C GLY A 61 -12.27 19.37 10.88
N LYS A 62 -13.29 18.64 10.44
CA LYS A 62 -13.20 17.79 9.23
C LYS A 62 -12.88 18.61 7.98
N ALA A 63 -13.58 19.70 7.76
CA ALA A 63 -13.31 20.60 6.63
C ALA A 63 -11.91 21.20 6.68
N PHE A 64 -11.47 21.64 7.86
CA PHE A 64 -10.18 22.25 8.05
C PHE A 64 -9.02 21.23 7.96
N LEU A 65 -9.21 19.97 8.40
CA LEU A 65 -8.18 18.94 8.39
C LEU A 65 -7.60 18.70 7.00
N ALA A 66 -8.46 18.58 5.99
CA ALA A 66 -8.01 18.38 4.61
C ALA A 66 -7.11 19.53 4.14
N LYS A 67 -7.49 20.78 4.45
CA LYS A 67 -6.70 21.96 4.06
C LYS A 67 -5.41 22.12 4.86
N ALA A 68 -5.44 21.79 6.16
CA ALA A 68 -4.25 21.81 7.02
C ALA A 68 -3.21 20.78 6.57
N LYS A 69 -3.65 19.55 6.26
CA LYS A 69 -2.79 18.51 5.68
C LYS A 69 -2.17 18.97 4.36
N ALA A 70 -2.96 19.47 3.42
CA ALA A 70 -2.47 19.94 2.14
C ALA A 70 -1.44 21.10 2.27
N ALA A 71 -1.69 22.06 3.17
CA ALA A 71 -0.76 23.16 3.41
C ALA A 71 0.59 22.69 3.98
N LEU A 72 0.55 21.80 4.99
CA LEU A 72 1.77 21.22 5.58
C LEU A 72 2.58 20.46 4.53
N GLN A 73 1.92 19.81 3.62
CA GLN A 73 2.53 19.05 2.57
C GLN A 73 3.18 19.92 1.50
N LEU A 74 2.50 20.96 1.02
CA LEU A 74 3.10 21.91 0.07
C LEU A 74 4.38 22.54 0.63
N LEU A 75 4.41 22.81 1.94
CA LEU A 75 5.63 23.30 2.61
C LEU A 75 6.73 22.24 2.62
N GLU A 76 6.39 20.97 2.84
CA GLU A 76 7.37 19.87 2.81
C GLU A 76 7.88 19.60 1.39
N GLU A 77 7.01 19.70 0.38
CA GLU A 77 7.40 19.63 -1.03
C GLU A 77 8.38 20.75 -1.40
N GLY A 78 8.07 21.98 -1.03
CA GLY A 78 8.97 23.12 -1.23
C GLY A 78 10.33 22.95 -0.54
N ARG A 79 10.35 22.35 0.68
CA ARG A 79 11.60 22.02 1.36
C ARG A 79 12.43 21.01 0.56
N ARG A 80 11.80 19.94 0.06
CA ARG A 80 12.46 18.91 -0.76
C ARG A 80 12.99 19.48 -2.07
N GLU A 81 12.23 20.35 -2.71
CA GLU A 81 12.66 21.02 -3.94
C GLU A 81 13.93 21.87 -3.70
N VAL A 82 13.97 22.60 -2.60
CA VAL A 82 15.17 23.37 -2.19
C VAL A 82 16.35 22.44 -1.91
N GLU A 83 16.14 21.33 -1.22
CA GLU A 83 17.19 20.33 -0.95
C GLU A 83 17.74 19.72 -2.24
N ASP A 84 16.87 19.40 -3.21
CA ASP A 84 17.27 18.89 -4.53
C ASP A 84 18.05 19.93 -5.34
N LEU A 85 17.66 21.20 -5.28
CA LEU A 85 18.38 22.30 -5.94
C LEU A 85 19.75 22.57 -5.28
N ALA A 86 19.85 22.41 -3.98
CA ALA A 86 21.09 22.54 -3.23
C ALA A 86 22.08 21.38 -3.47
N GLY A 87 21.69 20.37 -4.26
CA GLY A 87 22.53 19.22 -4.56
C GLY A 87 22.74 18.29 -3.36
N LEU A 88 21.86 18.36 -2.37
CA LEU A 88 21.90 17.46 -1.23
C LEU A 88 21.51 16.06 -1.68
N GLU A 89 22.49 15.18 -1.82
CA GLU A 89 22.34 13.78 -2.28
C GLU A 89 21.54 12.90 -1.31
N HIS A 90 20.89 13.46 -0.31
CA HIS A 90 20.13 12.76 0.71
C HIS A 90 18.64 12.80 0.36
N GLY A 91 18.20 11.88 -0.49
CA GLY A 91 16.78 11.76 -0.82
C GLY A 91 16.03 10.89 0.18
N ARG A 92 14.82 11.31 0.56
CA ARG A 92 13.85 10.43 1.23
C ARG A 92 12.73 10.12 0.26
N ILE A 93 12.44 8.82 0.08
CA ILE A 93 11.36 8.32 -0.77
C ILE A 93 10.29 7.74 0.13
N HIS A 94 9.08 8.28 0.04
CA HIS A 94 7.92 7.75 0.73
C HIS A 94 7.10 6.93 -0.25
N MET A 95 6.83 5.67 0.10
CA MET A 95 6.05 4.80 -0.77
C MET A 95 5.08 3.93 0.02
N ALA A 96 3.96 3.62 -0.60
CA ALA A 96 3.07 2.59 -0.11
C ALA A 96 3.08 1.39 -1.06
N SER A 97 2.98 0.19 -0.52
CA SER A 97 2.93 -1.03 -1.33
C SER A 97 1.96 -2.04 -0.75
N SER A 98 1.22 -2.69 -1.63
CA SER A 98 0.40 -3.85 -1.27
C SER A 98 1.16 -5.17 -1.33
N ASN A 99 2.35 -5.18 -1.96
CA ASN A 99 3.17 -6.38 -2.12
C ASN A 99 4.66 -6.03 -2.02
N MET A 100 5.27 -6.39 -0.90
CA MET A 100 6.69 -6.18 -0.67
C MET A 100 7.59 -7.21 -1.36
N GLU A 101 7.05 -8.35 -1.75
CA GLU A 101 7.82 -9.43 -2.35
C GLU A 101 8.47 -8.97 -3.66
N GLN A 102 7.72 -8.30 -4.51
CA GLN A 102 8.22 -7.77 -5.78
C GLN A 102 9.26 -6.65 -5.60
N LEU A 103 9.33 -6.04 -4.42
CA LEU A 103 10.21 -4.89 -4.16
C LEU A 103 11.53 -5.23 -3.46
N ARG A 104 11.64 -6.39 -2.83
CA ARG A 104 12.83 -6.74 -2.00
C ARG A 104 14.13 -6.59 -2.78
N GLU A 105 14.22 -7.24 -3.93
CA GLU A 105 15.45 -7.23 -4.73
C GLU A 105 15.69 -5.88 -5.42
N PRO A 106 14.70 -5.22 -6.06
CA PRO A 106 14.88 -3.88 -6.58
C PRO A 106 15.36 -2.87 -5.53
N LEU A 107 14.78 -2.88 -4.32
CA LEU A 107 15.20 -1.99 -3.23
C LEU A 107 16.65 -2.24 -2.83
N ARG A 108 17.05 -3.51 -2.68
CA ARG A 108 18.43 -3.88 -2.34
C ARG A 108 19.42 -3.38 -3.39
N LEU A 109 19.11 -3.57 -4.66
CA LEU A 109 19.96 -3.12 -5.77
C LEU A 109 20.01 -1.61 -5.88
N PHE A 110 18.89 -0.92 -5.72
CA PHE A 110 18.85 0.53 -5.75
C PHE A 110 19.67 1.13 -4.60
N LEU A 111 19.48 0.65 -3.38
CA LEU A 111 20.23 1.11 -2.21
C LEU A 111 21.73 0.85 -2.30
N SER A 112 22.15 -0.23 -2.99
CA SER A 112 23.57 -0.47 -3.23
C SER A 112 24.22 0.58 -4.12
N LYS A 113 23.44 1.18 -5.05
CA LYS A 113 23.88 2.27 -5.94
C LYS A 113 23.70 3.65 -5.31
N HIS A 114 22.71 3.79 -4.42
CA HIS A 114 22.32 5.05 -3.79
C HIS A 114 22.26 4.92 -2.25
N PRO A 115 23.40 4.69 -1.58
CA PRO A 115 23.42 4.35 -0.14
C PRO A 115 22.97 5.47 0.80
N LYS A 116 22.85 6.69 0.28
CA LYS A 116 22.39 7.86 1.06
C LYS A 116 20.87 8.09 0.96
N VAL A 117 20.17 7.33 0.13
CA VAL A 117 18.71 7.42 0.00
C VAL A 117 18.04 6.62 1.12
N ASN A 118 17.02 7.23 1.72
CA ASN A 118 16.19 6.59 2.75
C ASN A 118 14.79 6.31 2.21
N PHE A 119 14.26 5.13 2.53
CA PHE A 119 12.88 4.77 2.22
C PHE A 119 12.02 4.82 3.47
N HIS A 120 10.83 5.38 3.34
CA HIS A 120 9.72 5.20 4.27
C HIS A 120 8.64 4.42 3.56
N ILE A 121 8.41 3.18 4.00
CA ILE A 121 7.51 2.25 3.31
C ILE A 121 6.33 1.95 4.21
N ILE A 122 5.13 2.18 3.68
CA ILE A 122 3.87 1.89 4.35
C ILE A 122 3.23 0.70 3.65
N GLN A 123 2.87 -0.32 4.41
CA GLN A 123 1.99 -1.36 3.89
C GLN A 123 0.54 -0.90 4.07
N SER A 124 -0.19 -0.81 2.97
CA SER A 124 -1.51 -0.20 2.95
C SER A 124 -2.52 -1.04 2.18
N SER A 125 -3.76 -1.04 2.64
CA SER A 125 -4.88 -1.61 1.89
C SER A 125 -5.23 -0.74 0.67
N MET A 126 -6.03 -1.26 -0.28
CA MET A 126 -6.46 -0.47 -1.44
C MET A 126 -7.33 0.74 -1.05
N GLU A 127 -8.14 0.60 -0.02
CA GLU A 127 -9.05 1.67 0.43
C GLU A 127 -8.28 2.81 1.07
N ASP A 128 -7.26 2.49 1.86
CA ASP A 128 -6.35 3.47 2.44
C ASP A 128 -5.44 4.11 1.38
N MET A 129 -5.17 3.38 0.31
CA MET A 129 -4.29 3.79 -0.78
C MET A 129 -4.74 5.05 -1.50
N VAL A 130 -6.00 5.12 -1.92
CA VAL A 130 -6.53 6.30 -2.60
C VAL A 130 -6.48 7.49 -1.66
N GLN A 131 -6.85 7.30 -0.40
CA GLN A 131 -6.76 8.35 0.61
C GLN A 131 -5.30 8.78 0.88
N THR A 132 -4.36 7.85 0.93
CA THR A 132 -2.93 8.14 1.14
C THR A 132 -2.35 8.94 -0.04
N ILE A 133 -2.78 8.64 -1.27
CA ILE A 133 -2.40 9.43 -2.46
C ILE A 133 -3.07 10.81 -2.44
N GLU A 134 -4.38 10.88 -2.22
CA GLU A 134 -5.13 12.15 -2.16
C GLU A 134 -4.61 13.06 -1.04
N HIS A 135 -4.16 12.47 0.06
CA HIS A 135 -3.53 13.21 1.15
C HIS A 135 -2.03 13.46 0.91
N ASN A 136 -1.51 13.03 -0.26
CA ASN A 136 -0.11 13.24 -0.63
C ASN A 136 0.91 12.69 0.41
N GLU A 137 0.61 11.63 1.11
CA GLU A 137 1.49 11.07 2.16
C GLU A 137 2.66 10.27 1.58
N VAL A 138 2.55 9.82 0.31
CA VAL A 138 3.57 9.01 -0.38
C VAL A 138 3.91 9.57 -1.76
N ASP A 139 5.14 9.37 -2.19
CA ASP A 139 5.60 9.73 -3.54
C ASP A 139 5.09 8.72 -4.57
N PHE A 140 5.10 7.44 -4.19
CA PHE A 140 4.71 6.34 -5.04
C PHE A 140 3.80 5.36 -4.33
N PHE A 141 3.09 4.70 -5.16
CA PHE A 141 2.21 3.63 -4.85
C PHE A 141 2.54 2.42 -5.74
N LEU A 142 2.79 1.26 -5.15
CA LEU A 142 3.08 0.03 -5.89
C LEU A 142 2.02 -1.01 -5.59
N THR A 143 1.33 -1.45 -6.65
CA THR A 143 0.18 -2.36 -6.50
C THR A 143 -0.01 -3.22 -7.74
N SER A 144 -0.64 -4.37 -7.55
CA SER A 144 -1.14 -5.20 -8.67
C SER A 144 -2.63 -4.95 -8.96
N MET A 145 -3.24 -3.98 -8.28
CA MET A 145 -4.64 -3.63 -8.50
C MET A 145 -4.78 -2.51 -9.54
N PRO A 146 -5.81 -2.55 -10.39
CA PRO A 146 -6.07 -1.45 -11.31
C PRO A 146 -6.47 -0.19 -10.54
N ILE A 147 -5.80 0.92 -10.82
CA ILE A 147 -6.11 2.25 -10.27
C ILE A 147 -6.92 3.00 -11.31
N ARG A 148 -8.10 3.49 -10.90
CA ARG A 148 -8.96 4.34 -11.73
C ARG A 148 -9.17 5.67 -11.03
N HIS A 149 -8.27 6.60 -11.27
CA HIS A 149 -8.36 7.97 -10.75
C HIS A 149 -7.81 8.94 -11.79
N PRO A 150 -8.50 10.07 -12.07
CA PRO A 150 -8.12 10.99 -13.16
C PRO A 150 -6.72 11.62 -12.97
N ASP A 151 -6.33 11.89 -11.72
CA ASP A 151 -5.10 12.61 -11.40
C ASP A 151 -3.93 11.67 -11.07
N ILE A 152 -4.15 10.35 -11.15
CA ILE A 152 -3.10 9.37 -10.86
C ILE A 152 -2.53 8.84 -12.18
N ARG A 153 -1.24 9.01 -12.35
CA ARG A 153 -0.43 8.36 -13.38
C ARG A 153 0.02 7.00 -12.90
N SER A 154 0.05 6.02 -13.79
CA SER A 154 0.63 4.72 -13.50
C SER A 154 1.45 4.20 -14.67
N LEU A 155 2.49 3.43 -14.35
CA LEU A 155 3.32 2.69 -15.30
C LEU A 155 3.31 1.21 -14.94
N PRO A 156 3.00 0.32 -15.90
CA PRO A 156 3.12 -1.12 -15.70
C PRO A 156 4.60 -1.51 -15.61
N LEU A 157 4.95 -2.25 -14.57
CA LEU A 157 6.29 -2.78 -14.32
C LEU A 157 6.40 -4.24 -14.77
N LEU A 158 5.45 -5.07 -14.34
CA LEU A 158 5.46 -6.51 -14.57
C LEU A 158 4.04 -7.03 -14.83
N VAL A 159 3.91 -7.93 -15.82
CA VAL A 159 2.72 -8.77 -15.97
C VAL A 159 3.01 -10.09 -15.28
N GLU A 160 2.30 -10.35 -14.19
CA GLU A 160 2.44 -11.53 -13.36
C GLU A 160 1.33 -12.53 -13.71
N GLU A 161 1.68 -13.79 -14.01
CA GLU A 161 0.70 -14.85 -14.13
C GLU A 161 0.26 -15.34 -12.75
N VAL A 162 -1.01 -15.74 -12.64
CA VAL A 162 -1.56 -16.37 -11.45
C VAL A 162 -1.78 -17.83 -11.74
N PHE A 163 -1.23 -18.68 -10.88
CA PHE A 163 -1.27 -20.14 -10.96
C PHE A 163 -2.21 -20.71 -9.91
N LEU A 164 -2.72 -21.90 -10.15
CA LEU A 164 -3.31 -22.71 -9.10
C LEU A 164 -2.18 -23.50 -8.42
N ALA A 165 -1.92 -23.21 -7.16
CA ALA A 165 -1.00 -23.98 -6.32
C ALA A 165 -1.73 -25.12 -5.65
N VAL A 166 -1.17 -26.31 -5.74
CA VAL A 166 -1.71 -27.54 -5.15
C VAL A 166 -0.61 -28.31 -4.42
N PRO A 167 -0.95 -29.13 -3.39
CA PRO A 167 0.01 -30.05 -2.80
C PRO A 167 0.54 -31.03 -3.85
N PRO A 168 1.79 -31.53 -3.72
CA PRO A 168 2.34 -32.51 -4.67
C PRO A 168 1.52 -33.79 -4.83
N THR A 169 0.77 -34.16 -3.80
CA THR A 169 -0.10 -35.36 -3.78
C THR A 169 -1.51 -35.12 -4.28
N HIS A 170 -1.82 -33.90 -4.71
CA HIS A 170 -3.16 -33.52 -5.15
C HIS A 170 -3.53 -34.18 -6.50
N ARG A 171 -4.81 -34.52 -6.71
CA ARG A 171 -5.30 -35.14 -7.96
C ARG A 171 -4.97 -34.37 -9.24
N LEU A 172 -4.80 -33.05 -9.14
CA LEU A 172 -4.43 -32.19 -10.26
C LEU A 172 -2.91 -32.03 -10.42
N ALA A 173 -2.08 -32.50 -9.49
CA ALA A 173 -0.64 -32.25 -9.47
C ALA A 173 0.12 -32.81 -10.69
N GLU A 174 -0.43 -33.83 -11.34
CA GLU A 174 0.15 -34.44 -12.56
C GLU A 174 -0.09 -33.57 -13.83
N LYS A 175 -0.96 -32.57 -13.74
CA LYS A 175 -1.25 -31.67 -14.85
C LYS A 175 -0.29 -30.48 -14.87
N ASN A 176 0.09 -30.02 -16.05
CA ASN A 176 0.85 -28.78 -16.22
C ASN A 176 -0.08 -27.56 -16.36
N GLN A 177 -1.32 -27.79 -16.81
CA GLN A 177 -2.26 -26.74 -17.13
C GLN A 177 -3.69 -27.24 -16.92
N ILE A 178 -4.58 -26.34 -16.46
CA ILE A 178 -5.99 -26.64 -16.19
C ILE A 178 -6.92 -25.52 -16.68
N HIS A 179 -8.20 -25.83 -16.83
CA HIS A 179 -9.25 -24.82 -16.73
C HIS A 179 -9.57 -24.62 -15.24
N LEU A 180 -9.70 -23.38 -14.79
CA LEU A 180 -9.90 -23.10 -13.35
C LEU A 180 -11.19 -23.75 -12.81
N SER A 181 -12.19 -23.95 -13.67
CA SER A 181 -13.44 -24.69 -13.34
C SER A 181 -13.19 -26.12 -12.84
N GLU A 182 -12.07 -26.77 -13.22
CA GLU A 182 -11.72 -28.12 -12.74
C GLU A 182 -11.41 -28.15 -11.23
N ALA A 183 -11.11 -26.97 -10.65
CA ALA A 183 -10.86 -26.80 -9.23
C ALA A 183 -12.09 -26.27 -8.45
N ALA A 184 -13.28 -26.22 -9.06
CA ALA A 184 -14.49 -25.66 -8.43
C ALA A 184 -14.92 -26.38 -7.15
N GLY A 185 -14.63 -27.70 -7.04
CA GLY A 185 -14.98 -28.52 -5.86
C GLY A 185 -13.94 -28.55 -4.76
N GLU A 186 -12.79 -27.88 -4.95
CA GLU A 186 -11.71 -27.93 -3.98
C GLU A 186 -11.92 -26.97 -2.79
N SER A 187 -11.25 -27.28 -1.68
CA SER A 187 -11.12 -26.33 -0.56
C SER A 187 -10.01 -25.33 -0.89
N TYR A 188 -10.26 -24.05 -0.64
CA TYR A 188 -9.32 -22.98 -0.93
C TYR A 188 -8.69 -22.40 0.33
N VAL A 189 -7.39 -22.13 0.26
CA VAL A 189 -6.71 -21.21 1.16
C VAL A 189 -6.69 -19.86 0.46
N GLY A 190 -7.29 -18.85 1.07
CA GLY A 190 -7.49 -17.54 0.45
C GLY A 190 -6.89 -16.40 1.24
N TYR A 191 -6.91 -15.22 0.65
CA TYR A 191 -6.61 -13.99 1.35
C TYR A 191 -7.82 -13.54 2.16
N LYS A 192 -7.56 -12.94 3.33
CA LYS A 192 -8.54 -12.32 4.22
C LYS A 192 -9.40 -11.30 3.46
N GLU A 193 -10.62 -11.13 3.90
CA GLU A 193 -11.52 -10.10 3.40
C GLU A 193 -10.89 -8.70 3.47
N GLY A 194 -11.03 -7.92 2.39
CA GLY A 194 -10.37 -6.62 2.23
C GLY A 194 -8.95 -6.67 1.68
N HIS A 195 -8.31 -7.85 1.61
CA HIS A 195 -7.00 -7.96 0.98
C HIS A 195 -7.11 -7.74 -0.55
N PRO A 196 -6.21 -6.97 -1.20
CA PRO A 196 -6.27 -6.67 -2.63
C PRO A 196 -6.43 -7.91 -3.51
N TYR A 197 -5.70 -8.98 -3.22
CA TYR A 197 -5.73 -10.20 -4.01
C TYR A 197 -6.98 -11.05 -3.77
N GLN A 198 -7.68 -10.89 -2.67
CA GLN A 198 -8.91 -11.62 -2.39
C GLN A 198 -9.98 -11.32 -3.45
N LYS A 199 -10.27 -10.03 -3.68
CA LYS A 199 -11.26 -9.62 -4.71
C LYS A 199 -10.87 -10.12 -6.10
N MET A 200 -9.59 -10.04 -6.46
CA MET A 200 -9.08 -10.46 -7.76
C MET A 200 -9.18 -11.96 -7.95
N ASN A 201 -8.78 -12.76 -6.95
CA ASN A 201 -8.88 -14.22 -7.00
C ASN A 201 -10.34 -14.69 -7.08
N ASN A 202 -11.23 -14.05 -6.32
CA ASN A 202 -12.66 -14.32 -6.38
C ASN A 202 -13.25 -13.99 -7.75
N GLU A 203 -12.80 -12.91 -8.41
CA GLU A 203 -13.24 -12.57 -9.75
C GLU A 203 -12.78 -13.61 -10.78
N PHE A 204 -11.57 -14.16 -10.68
CA PHE A 204 -11.12 -15.27 -11.53
C PHE A 204 -11.99 -16.51 -11.34
N CYS A 205 -12.31 -16.88 -10.10
CA CYS A 205 -13.21 -18.02 -9.83
C CYS A 205 -14.61 -17.77 -10.38
N LYS A 206 -15.14 -16.56 -10.24
CA LYS A 206 -16.45 -16.17 -10.77
C LYS A 206 -16.48 -16.25 -12.31
N GLN A 207 -15.42 -15.80 -13.00
CA GLN A 207 -15.28 -15.94 -14.44
C GLN A 207 -15.20 -17.41 -14.88
N ALA A 208 -14.64 -18.28 -14.03
CA ALA A 208 -14.64 -19.73 -14.22
C ALA A 208 -15.97 -20.41 -13.85
N GLY A 209 -16.98 -19.64 -13.41
CA GLY A 209 -18.34 -20.13 -13.14
C GLY A 209 -18.57 -20.66 -11.73
N PHE A 210 -17.71 -20.37 -10.75
CA PHE A 210 -17.89 -20.83 -9.38
C PHE A 210 -17.43 -19.78 -8.33
N GLN A 211 -17.80 -20.03 -7.07
CA GLN A 211 -17.26 -19.31 -5.92
C GLN A 211 -16.35 -20.26 -5.13
N PRO A 212 -15.13 -19.83 -4.72
CA PRO A 212 -14.21 -20.68 -4.00
C PRO A 212 -14.76 -20.98 -2.59
N LYS A 213 -14.67 -22.24 -2.17
CA LYS A 213 -14.95 -22.63 -0.79
C LYS A 213 -13.71 -22.36 0.06
N VAL A 214 -13.59 -21.15 0.60
CA VAL A 214 -12.47 -20.76 1.44
C VAL A 214 -12.59 -21.43 2.82
N VAL A 215 -11.57 -22.20 3.20
CA VAL A 215 -11.49 -22.91 4.49
C VAL A 215 -10.46 -22.27 5.44
N CYS A 216 -9.51 -21.50 4.90
CA CYS A 216 -8.54 -20.71 5.66
C CYS A 216 -8.35 -19.36 4.99
N GLU A 217 -8.33 -18.30 5.80
CA GLU A 217 -8.03 -16.93 5.35
C GLU A 217 -6.77 -16.42 6.03
N VAL A 218 -5.85 -15.84 5.25
CA VAL A 218 -4.57 -15.32 5.74
C VAL A 218 -4.22 -13.99 5.08
N GLU A 219 -3.30 -13.26 5.67
CA GLU A 219 -2.84 -11.97 5.15
C GLU A 219 -1.55 -12.08 4.32
N ASP A 220 -0.71 -13.06 4.64
CA ASP A 220 0.63 -13.21 4.07
C ASP A 220 0.69 -14.30 2.99
N PRO A 221 1.26 -13.98 1.80
CA PRO A 221 1.42 -14.97 0.71
C PRO A 221 2.26 -16.20 1.09
N GLY A 222 3.30 -16.04 1.92
CA GLY A 222 4.12 -17.15 2.39
C GLY A 222 3.32 -18.15 3.22
N THR A 223 2.45 -17.66 4.08
CA THR A 223 1.53 -18.49 4.88
C THR A 223 0.55 -19.26 3.99
N ILE A 224 0.07 -18.68 2.88
CA ILE A 224 -0.75 -19.43 1.91
C ILE A 224 0.00 -20.64 1.39
N ALA A 225 1.25 -20.45 0.96
CA ALA A 225 2.06 -21.54 0.42
C ALA A 225 2.29 -22.66 1.44
N ASP A 226 2.54 -22.31 2.71
CA ASP A 226 2.73 -23.26 3.80
C ASP A 226 1.47 -24.10 4.09
N LEU A 227 0.30 -23.46 4.11
CA LEU A 227 -0.98 -24.14 4.32
C LEU A 227 -1.33 -25.05 3.15
N VAL A 228 -1.11 -24.61 1.91
CA VAL A 228 -1.31 -25.48 0.73
C VAL A 228 -0.38 -26.69 0.80
N ARG A 229 0.89 -26.49 1.12
CA ARG A 229 1.86 -27.59 1.29
C ARG A 229 1.42 -28.59 2.36
N SER A 230 0.81 -28.09 3.42
CA SER A 230 0.29 -28.89 4.53
C SER A 230 -1.04 -29.60 4.21
N GLY A 231 -1.59 -29.40 2.99
CA GLY A 231 -2.78 -30.09 2.52
C GLY A 231 -4.10 -29.47 2.96
N PHE A 232 -4.12 -28.22 3.42
CA PHE A 232 -5.36 -27.54 3.82
C PHE A 232 -6.29 -27.21 2.62
N GLY A 233 -5.73 -27.19 1.41
CA GLY A 233 -6.48 -26.90 0.20
C GLY A 233 -5.57 -26.46 -0.95
N VAL A 234 -6.18 -25.80 -1.94
CA VAL A 234 -5.50 -25.21 -3.08
C VAL A 234 -5.54 -23.68 -2.97
N ALA A 235 -4.68 -22.96 -3.71
CA ALA A 235 -4.70 -21.51 -3.70
C ALA A 235 -4.35 -20.90 -5.06
N LEU A 236 -4.88 -19.71 -5.33
CA LEU A 236 -4.45 -18.87 -6.44
C LEU A 236 -3.28 -17.97 -5.97
N ILE A 237 -2.08 -18.22 -6.51
CA ILE A 237 -0.87 -17.50 -6.17
C ILE A 237 -0.23 -16.89 -7.42
N GLY A 238 0.43 -15.74 -7.27
CA GLY A 238 1.27 -15.17 -8.31
C GLY A 238 2.61 -15.91 -8.46
N GLU A 239 3.39 -15.52 -9.44
CA GLU A 239 4.74 -16.00 -9.61
C GLU A 239 5.63 -15.47 -8.50
N CYS A 240 6.08 -16.35 -7.61
CA CYS A 240 7.01 -16.01 -6.54
C CYS A 240 8.44 -16.03 -7.11
N ARG A 241 9.11 -14.87 -7.11
CA ARG A 241 10.51 -14.73 -7.56
C ARG A 241 11.54 -15.00 -6.45
N SER A 242 11.10 -15.13 -5.20
CA SER A 242 11.99 -15.54 -4.12
C SER A 242 12.43 -16.98 -4.37
N GLY A 243 13.74 -17.19 -4.53
CA GLY A 243 14.37 -18.45 -4.92
C GLY A 243 14.26 -19.62 -3.93
N GLU A 244 13.34 -19.55 -2.98
CA GLU A 244 12.89 -20.73 -2.26
C GLU A 244 11.92 -21.47 -3.16
N GLU A 245 12.35 -22.63 -3.65
CA GLU A 245 11.45 -23.61 -4.24
C GLU A 245 10.33 -23.91 -3.24
N LEU A 246 9.23 -23.18 -3.40
CA LEU A 246 7.99 -23.58 -2.77
C LEU A 246 7.76 -25.03 -3.24
N LYS A 247 7.86 -26.02 -2.35
CA LYS A 247 7.56 -27.42 -2.66
C LYS A 247 6.07 -27.61 -2.94
N LEU A 248 5.56 -26.89 -3.96
CA LEU A 248 4.20 -26.86 -4.43
C LEU A 248 4.17 -27.14 -5.92
N THR A 249 3.15 -27.80 -6.38
CA THR A 249 2.88 -27.90 -7.81
C THR A 249 2.09 -26.67 -8.25
N LYS A 250 2.62 -25.92 -9.22
CA LYS A 250 1.98 -24.75 -9.82
C LYS A 250 1.38 -25.17 -11.17
N LEU A 251 0.09 -24.96 -11.31
CA LEU A 251 -0.64 -25.28 -12.53
C LEU A 251 -0.99 -23.98 -13.25
N SER A 252 -0.58 -23.86 -14.51
CA SER A 252 -1.01 -22.76 -15.36
C SER A 252 -2.52 -22.84 -15.60
N ILE A 253 -3.18 -21.69 -15.64
CA ILE A 253 -4.62 -21.59 -15.85
C ILE A 253 -4.86 -21.14 -17.29
N ARG A 254 -5.54 -21.98 -18.07
CA ARG A 254 -5.92 -21.66 -19.46
C ARG A 254 -6.99 -20.61 -19.53
N GLU A 255 -8.08 -20.83 -18.75
CA GLU A 255 -9.26 -19.98 -18.70
C GLU A 255 -9.81 -19.95 -17.28
N PRO A 256 -10.18 -18.74 -16.81
CA PRO A 256 -10.02 -17.42 -17.45
C PRO A 256 -8.54 -17.00 -17.52
N GLN A 257 -8.24 -15.92 -18.25
CA GLN A 257 -6.88 -15.33 -18.20
C GLN A 257 -6.63 -14.77 -16.79
N THR A 258 -5.71 -15.40 -16.05
CA THR A 258 -5.39 -15.05 -14.67
C THR A 258 -4.08 -14.26 -14.63
N ARG A 259 -4.15 -12.96 -14.91
CA ARG A 259 -2.99 -12.07 -14.92
C ARG A 259 -3.19 -10.90 -13.99
N ARG A 260 -2.10 -10.46 -13.35
CA ARG A 260 -2.01 -9.24 -12.55
C ARG A 260 -0.98 -8.32 -13.20
N ILE A 261 -1.20 -7.02 -13.12
CA ILE A 261 -0.25 -6.02 -13.61
C ILE A 261 0.32 -5.32 -12.38
N PHE A 262 1.53 -5.67 -11.99
CA PHE A 262 2.24 -4.91 -10.98
C PHE A 262 2.68 -3.58 -11.59
N GLN A 263 2.34 -2.48 -10.94
CA GLN A 263 2.52 -1.13 -11.45
C GLN A 263 2.99 -0.18 -10.37
N ILE A 264 3.71 0.85 -10.76
CA ILE A 264 4.01 2.03 -9.95
C ILE A 264 3.06 3.15 -10.33
N ALA A 265 2.53 3.85 -9.33
CA ALA A 265 1.60 4.96 -9.54
C ALA A 265 1.95 6.15 -8.65
N TRP A 266 1.61 7.36 -9.11
CA TRP A 266 1.84 8.62 -8.39
C TRP A 266 0.80 9.67 -8.79
N LEU A 267 0.64 10.68 -7.95
CA LEU A 267 -0.21 11.83 -8.26
C LEU A 267 0.52 12.74 -9.26
N GLU A 268 -0.10 13.06 -10.39
CA GLU A 268 0.53 13.85 -11.48
C GLU A 268 0.94 15.26 -11.02
N SER A 269 0.15 15.87 -10.15
CA SER A 269 0.39 17.22 -9.63
C SER A 269 1.47 17.28 -8.54
N ARG A 270 1.95 16.13 -8.05
CA ARG A 270 2.91 16.08 -6.96
C ARG A 270 4.35 16.30 -7.44
N TYR A 271 5.09 17.11 -6.69
CA TYR A 271 6.53 17.20 -6.87
C TYR A 271 7.19 15.86 -6.48
N LEU A 272 7.94 15.29 -7.42
CA LEU A 272 8.78 14.12 -7.18
C LEU A 272 10.23 14.57 -7.05
N SER A 273 10.88 14.24 -5.94
CA SER A 273 12.31 14.52 -5.74
C SER A 273 13.18 13.80 -6.78
N LYS A 274 14.41 14.27 -6.99
CA LYS A 274 15.38 13.60 -7.88
C LYS A 274 15.59 12.14 -7.48
N ALA A 275 15.64 11.83 -6.19
CA ALA A 275 15.75 10.47 -5.70
C ALA A 275 14.51 9.63 -6.06
N ALA A 276 13.31 10.20 -5.93
CA ALA A 276 12.07 9.54 -6.30
C ALA A 276 12.02 9.26 -7.80
N ILE A 277 12.37 10.23 -8.65
CA ILE A 277 12.45 10.05 -10.11
C ILE A 277 13.46 8.95 -10.45
N ALA A 278 14.66 8.99 -9.87
CA ALA A 278 15.69 7.99 -10.11
C ALA A 278 15.23 6.57 -9.72
N PHE A 279 14.51 6.44 -8.61
CA PHE A 279 13.95 5.14 -8.18
C PHE A 279 12.85 4.65 -9.13
N ARG A 280 11.94 5.51 -9.56
CA ARG A 280 10.90 5.17 -10.54
C ARG A 280 11.53 4.64 -11.85
N ASP A 281 12.49 5.39 -12.38
CA ASP A 281 13.16 5.05 -13.65
C ASP A 281 13.97 3.76 -13.51
N PHE A 282 14.65 3.57 -12.36
CA PHE A 282 15.33 2.32 -12.04
C PHE A 282 14.36 1.12 -12.01
N LEU A 283 13.16 1.27 -11.43
CA LEU A 283 12.17 0.18 -11.41
C LEU A 283 11.71 -0.17 -12.82
N VAL A 284 11.48 0.83 -13.68
CA VAL A 284 11.08 0.61 -15.07
C VAL A 284 12.17 -0.16 -15.82
N GLU A 285 13.45 0.21 -15.69
CA GLU A 285 14.59 -0.48 -16.30
C GLU A 285 14.73 -1.91 -15.75
N TYR A 286 14.72 -2.07 -14.43
CA TYR A 286 14.86 -3.37 -13.77
C TYR A 286 13.83 -4.40 -14.25
N TYR A 287 12.57 -4.00 -14.37
CA TYR A 287 11.52 -4.90 -14.83
C TYR A 287 11.49 -5.07 -16.35
N ALA A 288 12.02 -4.13 -17.12
CA ALA A 288 12.20 -4.29 -18.56
C ALA A 288 13.28 -5.34 -18.91
N GLU A 289 14.39 -5.35 -18.16
CA GLU A 289 15.49 -6.32 -18.32
C GLU A 289 15.13 -7.74 -17.83
N SER A 290 14.12 -7.83 -17.01
CA SER A 290 13.66 -9.11 -16.41
C SER A 290 12.60 -9.82 -17.25
N ARG A 291 12.26 -9.28 -18.43
CA ARG A 291 11.36 -9.90 -19.42
C ARG A 291 12.15 -10.79 -20.35
#